data_5c4d5487d9ef149189c9e9c2038710c0
#
_entry.id   5c4d5487d9ef149189c9e9c2038710c0
#
_cell.length_a   1.000
_cell.length_b   1.000
_cell.length_c   1.000
_cell.angle_alpha   90.00
_cell.angle_beta   90.00
_cell.angle_gamma   90.00
#
_symmetry.space_group_name_H-M   'P 1'
#
loop_
_entity.id
_entity.type
_entity.pdbx_description
1 polymer ?
#
loop_
_entity_poly.entity_id
_entity_poly.type
_entity_poly.pdbx_seq_one_letter_code
_entity_poly.pdbx_strand_id
1 'polypeptide(L)'
;MIDILAERERSLLHYWEKVDSFLPLRLNWRAQIARHLFHLLPGESLLELGCGDGRWAQKISEVNHNTNPICAATFDPECHEKLKNQNLSSNIEPVLLDSLPGSLKDRQFDYIVAWHMLPNENYSQLLLSIKRFLKPGGQFLLFEPNPWNPYYQLRKFFSKLLPFKKFKGKRAAFNRIQMMSILSEIGFTGIKILPYDFLFPPIPKFMMQPMQNLSLILENTPYLRNFSGDLYLHGQKPAPDGWSRPKVNLARHENLKKRVSVVVPCHNEEANILPLVESLRGYYDDYLHEIVLVDDNSRDRTAEVAEQLGQEDPRIKLVRRSMPNGVGRALRDGLAAAEGDYILLMDCDFQHILPELTGLFEAASEGADVAIGSRFSRDSILLNYPFTKILANRTFHILARILFWKDLRDLTNNLKLMKQEVARNLHLESDDFAANAETGLQPLLLGYKVVEVPISWINRSADMGFSSFNLVNTGPNYLKVFFRLFIRRFLRKDIVAQPTKQAKPNIL
;
A
#
# COMPACT_ATOMS: atom_id res chain seq x y z
N MET A 1 -35.31 -6.07 1.34
CA MET A 1 -33.87 -5.70 1.27
C MET A 1 -33.01 -6.91 0.97
N ILE A 2 -33.13 -8.01 1.72
CA ILE A 2 -32.31 -9.23 1.52
C ILE A 2 -32.43 -9.75 0.08
N ASP A 3 -33.64 -9.92 -0.46
CA ASP A 3 -33.82 -10.38 -1.84
C ASP A 3 -33.11 -9.49 -2.87
N ILE A 4 -33.09 -8.17 -2.63
CA ILE A 4 -32.38 -7.21 -3.51
C ILE A 4 -30.86 -7.43 -3.41
N LEU A 5 -30.34 -7.68 -2.21
CA LEU A 5 -28.93 -7.93 -1.99
C LEU A 5 -28.51 -9.29 -2.59
N ALA A 6 -29.31 -10.33 -2.42
CA ALA A 6 -29.09 -11.63 -3.04
C ALA A 6 -29.12 -11.57 -4.59
N GLU A 7 -30.07 -10.81 -5.17
CA GLU A 7 -30.10 -10.60 -6.63
C GLU A 7 -28.85 -9.86 -7.12
N ARG A 8 -28.38 -8.86 -6.38
CA ARG A 8 -27.14 -8.13 -6.71
C ARG A 8 -25.92 -9.04 -6.67
N GLU A 9 -25.82 -9.84 -5.62
CA GLU A 9 -24.73 -10.79 -5.43
C GLU A 9 -24.67 -11.81 -6.60
N ARG A 10 -25.80 -12.43 -6.95
CA ARG A 10 -25.90 -13.32 -8.12
C ARG A 10 -25.53 -12.61 -9.42
N SER A 11 -25.98 -11.39 -9.60
CA SER A 11 -25.71 -10.58 -10.79
C SER A 11 -24.22 -10.25 -10.93
N LEU A 12 -23.56 -9.96 -9.80
CA LEU A 12 -22.13 -9.69 -9.74
C LEU A 12 -21.30 -10.95 -10.07
N LEU A 13 -21.65 -12.09 -9.48
CA LEU A 13 -20.99 -13.37 -9.77
C LEU A 13 -21.11 -13.75 -11.24
N HIS A 14 -22.30 -13.63 -11.83
CA HIS A 14 -22.50 -13.91 -13.23
C HIS A 14 -21.66 -12.99 -14.14
N TYR A 15 -21.51 -11.71 -13.76
CA TYR A 15 -20.65 -10.78 -14.48
C TYR A 15 -19.17 -11.19 -14.35
N TRP A 16 -18.72 -11.55 -13.17
CA TRP A 16 -17.36 -11.99 -12.92
C TRP A 16 -16.98 -13.25 -13.70
N GLU A 17 -17.88 -14.23 -13.73
CA GLU A 17 -17.63 -15.49 -14.43
C GLU A 17 -17.61 -15.35 -15.96
N LYS A 18 -18.50 -14.54 -16.52
CA LYS A 18 -18.71 -14.50 -17.98
C LYS A 18 -18.08 -13.33 -18.70
N VAL A 19 -17.83 -12.23 -18.02
CA VAL A 19 -17.45 -10.96 -18.67
C VAL A 19 -16.10 -10.45 -18.20
N ASP A 20 -15.75 -10.62 -16.94
CA ASP A 20 -14.59 -9.98 -16.35
C ASP A 20 -13.30 -10.79 -16.53
N SER A 21 -12.62 -10.56 -17.68
CA SER A 21 -11.31 -11.17 -17.96
C SER A 21 -10.20 -10.66 -17.00
N PHE A 22 -10.42 -9.54 -16.30
CA PHE A 22 -9.48 -8.99 -15.33
C PHE A 22 -9.75 -9.43 -13.89
N LEU A 23 -10.72 -10.29 -13.66
CA LEU A 23 -11.15 -10.65 -12.32
C LEU A 23 -9.99 -11.03 -11.39
N PRO A 24 -9.06 -11.93 -11.74
CA PRO A 24 -7.97 -12.31 -10.83
C PRO A 24 -7.08 -11.13 -10.45
N LEU A 25 -6.77 -10.25 -11.42
CA LEU A 25 -6.00 -9.04 -11.20
C LEU A 25 -6.77 -8.06 -10.31
N ARG A 26 -8.07 -7.89 -10.58
CA ARG A 26 -8.95 -6.99 -9.84
C ARG A 26 -9.14 -7.45 -8.40
N LEU A 27 -9.33 -8.74 -8.15
CA LEU A 27 -9.44 -9.30 -6.80
C LEU A 27 -8.15 -9.09 -5.99
N ASN A 28 -6.99 -9.36 -6.60
CA ASN A 28 -5.70 -9.12 -5.95
C ASN A 28 -5.52 -7.63 -5.64
N TRP A 29 -5.77 -6.76 -6.61
CA TRP A 29 -5.64 -5.32 -6.42
C TRP A 29 -6.55 -4.78 -5.31
N ARG A 30 -7.81 -5.23 -5.27
CA ARG A 30 -8.77 -4.85 -4.24
C ARG A 30 -8.42 -5.41 -2.86
N ALA A 31 -7.84 -6.61 -2.77
CA ALA A 31 -7.33 -7.16 -1.53
C ALA A 31 -6.16 -6.30 -0.98
N GLN A 32 -5.25 -5.88 -1.86
CA GLN A 32 -4.16 -4.99 -1.49
C GLN A 32 -4.66 -3.61 -1.05
N ILE A 33 -5.67 -3.02 -1.73
CA ILE A 33 -6.30 -1.76 -1.31
C ILE A 33 -6.91 -1.89 0.08
N ALA A 34 -7.66 -2.96 0.33
CA ALA A 34 -8.29 -3.18 1.63
C ALA A 34 -7.24 -3.34 2.74
N ARG A 35 -6.25 -4.22 2.52
CA ARG A 35 -5.11 -4.40 3.44
C ARG A 35 -4.45 -3.07 3.78
N HIS A 36 -4.29 -2.22 2.78
CA HIS A 36 -3.58 -0.97 2.84
C HIS A 36 -4.37 0.13 3.54
N LEU A 37 -5.62 0.37 3.11
CA LEU A 37 -6.47 1.40 3.71
C LEU A 37 -6.80 1.11 5.17
N PHE A 38 -6.94 -0.15 5.52
CA PHE A 38 -7.22 -0.59 6.88
C PHE A 38 -5.97 -0.65 7.76
N HIS A 39 -4.77 -0.66 7.16
CA HIS A 39 -3.54 -1.05 7.87
C HIS A 39 -3.74 -2.38 8.60
N LEU A 40 -4.30 -3.36 7.91
CA LEU A 40 -4.78 -4.62 8.48
C LEU A 40 -3.67 -5.34 9.24
N LEU A 41 -3.87 -5.53 10.54
CA LEU A 41 -2.93 -6.22 11.43
C LEU A 41 -3.35 -7.67 11.68
N PRO A 42 -2.41 -8.59 11.94
CA PRO A 42 -2.75 -9.96 12.29
C PRO A 42 -3.73 -10.06 13.47
N GLY A 43 -4.73 -10.92 13.35
CA GLY A 43 -5.75 -11.17 14.39
C GLY A 43 -6.96 -10.25 14.34
N GLU A 44 -6.93 -9.17 13.57
CA GLU A 44 -8.10 -8.31 13.38
C GLU A 44 -9.14 -8.99 12.49
N SER A 45 -10.42 -8.86 12.87
CA SER A 45 -11.54 -9.54 12.21
C SER A 45 -12.07 -8.74 11.02
N LEU A 46 -12.39 -9.44 9.94
CA LEU A 46 -12.93 -8.87 8.72
C LEU A 46 -14.27 -9.52 8.36
N LEU A 47 -15.24 -8.70 7.94
CA LEU A 47 -16.50 -9.14 7.38
C LEU A 47 -16.56 -8.76 5.89
N GLU A 48 -16.73 -9.74 5.01
CA GLU A 48 -17.14 -9.51 3.63
C GLU A 48 -18.65 -9.66 3.50
N LEU A 49 -19.34 -8.59 3.12
CA LEU A 49 -20.79 -8.60 2.89
C LEU A 49 -21.11 -8.80 1.41
N GLY A 50 -21.87 -9.84 1.08
CA GLY A 50 -22.14 -10.23 -0.29
C GLY A 50 -20.93 -10.87 -0.94
N CYS A 51 -20.34 -11.86 -0.25
CA CYS A 51 -19.07 -12.49 -0.63
C CYS A 51 -19.17 -13.40 -1.87
N GLY A 52 -20.38 -13.70 -2.34
CA GLY A 52 -20.62 -14.57 -3.47
C GLY A 52 -20.05 -15.97 -3.27
N ASP A 53 -19.08 -16.33 -4.07
CA ASP A 53 -18.36 -17.61 -3.96
C ASP A 53 -17.07 -17.53 -3.13
N GLY A 54 -16.83 -16.43 -2.41
CA GLY A 54 -15.70 -16.29 -1.47
C GLY A 54 -14.33 -16.07 -2.10
N ARG A 55 -14.24 -15.87 -3.41
CA ARG A 55 -12.95 -15.66 -4.10
C ARG A 55 -12.15 -14.50 -3.53
N TRP A 56 -12.83 -13.41 -3.14
CA TRP A 56 -12.12 -12.27 -2.56
C TRP A 56 -11.70 -12.55 -1.11
N ALA A 57 -12.57 -13.19 -0.29
CA ALA A 57 -12.21 -13.63 1.06
C ALA A 57 -10.96 -14.53 1.03
N GLN A 58 -10.91 -15.48 0.09
CA GLN A 58 -9.72 -16.30 -0.11
C GLN A 58 -8.50 -15.46 -0.49
N LYS A 59 -8.67 -14.50 -1.41
CA LYS A 59 -7.55 -13.65 -1.86
C LYS A 59 -7.02 -12.73 -0.75
N ILE A 60 -7.85 -12.10 0.06
CA ILE A 60 -7.39 -11.27 1.17
C ILE A 60 -6.74 -12.11 2.27
N SER A 61 -7.22 -13.33 2.49
CA SER A 61 -6.61 -14.30 3.41
C SER A 61 -5.18 -14.65 2.97
N GLU A 62 -4.99 -14.99 1.69
CA GLU A 62 -3.66 -15.25 1.11
C GLU A 62 -2.71 -14.07 1.26
N VAL A 63 -3.17 -12.85 0.92
CA VAL A 63 -2.39 -11.61 1.01
C VAL A 63 -1.95 -11.31 2.45
N ASN A 64 -2.74 -11.70 3.43
CA ASN A 64 -2.44 -11.53 4.86
C ASN A 64 -1.89 -12.80 5.53
N HIS A 65 -1.38 -13.76 4.76
CA HIS A 65 -0.78 -14.99 5.29
C HIS A 65 -1.71 -15.74 6.26
N ASN A 66 -3.02 -15.73 6.00
CA ASN A 66 -4.08 -16.40 6.79
C ASN A 66 -4.13 -15.97 8.28
N THR A 67 -3.68 -14.76 8.59
CA THR A 67 -3.57 -14.28 9.98
C THR A 67 -4.84 -13.65 10.54
N ASN A 68 -5.82 -13.34 9.68
CA ASN A 68 -7.03 -12.60 10.04
C ASN A 68 -8.26 -13.52 9.99
N PRO A 69 -9.11 -13.55 11.03
CA PRO A 69 -10.40 -14.22 10.95
C PRO A 69 -11.33 -13.45 9.99
N ILE A 70 -11.87 -14.15 8.99
CA ILE A 70 -12.72 -13.60 7.95
C ILE A 70 -14.10 -14.24 8.02
N CYS A 71 -15.15 -13.44 8.18
CA CYS A 71 -16.53 -13.86 8.02
C CYS A 71 -16.97 -13.56 6.58
N ALA A 72 -17.15 -14.60 5.77
CA ALA A 72 -17.63 -14.50 4.41
C ALA A 72 -19.16 -14.64 4.40
N ALA A 73 -19.86 -13.49 4.43
CA ALA A 73 -21.30 -13.45 4.54
C ALA A 73 -21.98 -13.28 3.16
N THR A 74 -22.87 -14.20 2.82
CA THR A 74 -23.66 -14.18 1.60
C THR A 74 -25.15 -14.02 1.92
N PHE A 75 -25.89 -13.38 1.01
CA PHE A 75 -27.36 -13.25 1.06
C PHE A 75 -28.06 -14.32 0.23
N ASP A 76 -27.30 -15.09 -0.58
CA ASP A 76 -27.84 -16.07 -1.49
C ASP A 76 -27.56 -17.50 -1.00
N PRO A 77 -28.62 -18.32 -0.77
CA PRO A 77 -28.46 -19.72 -0.36
C PRO A 77 -27.61 -20.56 -1.32
N GLU A 78 -27.71 -20.34 -2.64
CA GLU A 78 -26.91 -21.08 -3.63
C GLU A 78 -25.42 -20.74 -3.50
N CYS A 79 -25.09 -19.46 -3.25
CA CYS A 79 -23.72 -19.05 -2.98
C CYS A 79 -23.20 -19.66 -1.68
N HIS A 80 -24.03 -19.72 -0.65
CA HIS A 80 -23.66 -20.34 0.62
C HIS A 80 -23.31 -21.83 0.49
N GLU A 81 -24.10 -22.59 -0.25
CA GLU A 81 -23.78 -23.99 -0.54
C GLU A 81 -22.49 -24.16 -1.35
N LYS A 82 -22.25 -23.27 -2.31
CA LYS A 82 -20.96 -23.25 -3.05
C LYS A 82 -19.79 -22.98 -2.12
N LEU A 83 -19.91 -21.98 -1.21
CA LEU A 83 -18.89 -21.65 -0.22
C LEU A 83 -18.53 -22.81 0.71
N LYS A 84 -19.53 -23.52 1.21
CA LYS A 84 -19.32 -24.68 2.09
C LYS A 84 -18.58 -25.82 1.40
N ASN A 85 -18.82 -25.99 0.10
CA ASN A 85 -18.22 -27.06 -0.69
C ASN A 85 -16.83 -26.71 -1.26
N GLN A 86 -16.36 -25.47 -1.06
CA GLN A 86 -15.03 -25.05 -1.46
C GLN A 86 -13.99 -25.33 -0.37
N ASN A 87 -12.76 -25.58 -0.80
CA ASN A 87 -11.62 -25.73 0.11
C ASN A 87 -11.10 -24.35 0.51
N LEU A 88 -11.84 -23.64 1.37
CA LEU A 88 -11.45 -22.34 1.88
C LEU A 88 -10.33 -22.46 2.93
N SER A 89 -9.55 -21.39 3.09
CA SER A 89 -8.58 -21.28 4.19
C SER A 89 -9.30 -21.39 5.54
N SER A 90 -8.67 -22.03 6.52
CA SER A 90 -9.26 -22.34 7.84
C SER A 90 -9.71 -21.13 8.66
N ASN A 91 -9.22 -19.94 8.32
CA ASN A 91 -9.58 -18.67 8.93
C ASN A 91 -10.81 -17.99 8.28
N ILE A 92 -11.45 -18.62 7.28
CA ILE A 92 -12.64 -18.11 6.59
C ILE A 92 -13.87 -18.89 7.03
N GLU A 93 -14.83 -18.18 7.60
CA GLU A 93 -16.11 -18.70 8.07
C GLU A 93 -17.23 -18.32 7.10
N PRO A 94 -17.86 -19.25 6.37
CA PRO A 94 -19.02 -18.96 5.53
C PRO A 94 -20.29 -18.77 6.37
N VAL A 95 -21.03 -17.67 6.12
CA VAL A 95 -22.26 -17.34 6.85
C VAL A 95 -23.38 -16.97 5.87
N LEU A 96 -24.57 -17.54 6.04
CA LEU A 96 -25.79 -17.13 5.33
C LEU A 96 -26.52 -16.05 6.13
N LEU A 97 -26.89 -14.95 5.47
CA LEU A 97 -27.71 -13.87 6.03
C LEU A 97 -29.12 -13.90 5.45
N ASP A 98 -30.07 -14.32 6.24
CA ASP A 98 -31.52 -14.31 5.94
C ASP A 98 -32.19 -12.97 6.31
N SER A 99 -31.54 -12.20 7.18
CA SER A 99 -31.98 -10.89 7.63
C SER A 99 -30.79 -9.99 7.99
N LEU A 100 -31.00 -8.67 8.13
CA LEU A 100 -30.01 -7.76 8.69
C LEU A 100 -30.55 -7.15 9.98
N PRO A 101 -29.95 -7.50 11.14
CA PRO A 101 -28.61 -8.08 11.34
C PRO A 101 -28.50 -9.61 11.28
N GLY A 102 -29.63 -10.35 11.26
CA GLY A 102 -29.62 -11.81 11.12
C GLY A 102 -28.72 -12.55 12.10
N SER A 103 -28.02 -13.55 11.60
CA SER A 103 -27.04 -14.36 12.34
C SER A 103 -25.84 -13.58 12.86
N LEU A 104 -25.62 -12.34 12.40
CA LEU A 104 -24.52 -11.45 12.85
C LEU A 104 -24.95 -10.47 13.95
N LYS A 105 -26.15 -10.58 14.52
CA LYS A 105 -26.75 -9.61 15.44
C LYS A 105 -25.82 -9.14 16.57
N ASP A 106 -25.07 -10.05 17.15
CA ASP A 106 -24.21 -9.81 18.32
C ASP A 106 -22.71 -9.82 17.97
N ARG A 107 -22.38 -9.83 16.67
CA ARG A 107 -20.99 -9.85 16.20
C ARG A 107 -20.56 -8.45 15.76
N GLN A 108 -19.31 -8.10 16.07
CA GLN A 108 -18.66 -6.88 15.61
C GLN A 108 -17.29 -7.22 15.02
N PHE A 109 -16.93 -6.46 14.00
CA PHE A 109 -15.73 -6.65 13.21
C PHE A 109 -14.87 -5.38 13.23
N ASP A 110 -13.56 -5.57 13.09
CA ASP A 110 -12.63 -4.46 12.93
C ASP A 110 -12.81 -3.81 11.56
N TYR A 111 -13.10 -4.62 10.53
CA TYR A 111 -13.27 -4.16 9.15
C TYR A 111 -14.44 -4.81 8.44
N ILE A 112 -15.08 -4.04 7.56
CA ILE A 112 -16.16 -4.51 6.69
C ILE A 112 -15.85 -4.14 5.25
N VAL A 113 -15.97 -5.11 4.33
CA VAL A 113 -15.83 -4.89 2.88
C VAL A 113 -17.09 -5.38 2.17
N ALA A 114 -17.52 -4.66 1.14
CA ALA A 114 -18.61 -5.08 0.27
C ALA A 114 -18.40 -4.60 -1.17
N TRP A 115 -19.00 -5.35 -2.12
CA TRP A 115 -18.84 -5.16 -3.55
C TRP A 115 -20.18 -4.94 -4.23
N HIS A 116 -20.41 -3.74 -4.77
CA HIS A 116 -21.63 -3.38 -5.48
C HIS A 116 -22.92 -3.75 -4.70
N MET A 117 -22.86 -3.66 -3.36
CA MET A 117 -23.97 -4.06 -2.48
C MET A 117 -24.91 -2.91 -2.13
N LEU A 118 -24.55 -1.64 -2.39
CA LEU A 118 -25.46 -0.54 -2.10
C LEU A 118 -26.73 -0.63 -2.96
N PRO A 119 -27.93 -0.79 -2.38
CA PRO A 119 -29.19 -0.82 -3.14
C PRO A 119 -29.46 0.54 -3.79
N ASN A 120 -30.34 0.57 -4.82
CA ASN A 120 -30.69 1.83 -5.48
C ASN A 120 -31.50 2.77 -4.57
N GLU A 121 -32.24 2.18 -3.64
CA GLU A 121 -33.11 2.87 -2.68
C GLU A 121 -32.83 2.27 -1.30
N ASN A 122 -33.07 3.04 -0.25
CA ASN A 122 -32.94 2.60 1.15
C ASN A 122 -31.50 2.15 1.54
N TYR A 123 -30.46 2.67 0.86
CA TYR A 123 -29.07 2.33 1.20
C TYR A 123 -28.66 2.77 2.63
N SER A 124 -29.38 3.73 3.24
CA SER A 124 -29.18 4.14 4.63
C SER A 124 -29.36 2.98 5.62
N GLN A 125 -30.28 2.05 5.36
CA GLN A 125 -30.47 0.88 6.22
C GLN A 125 -29.27 -0.06 6.19
N LEU A 126 -28.68 -0.30 5.01
CA LEU A 126 -27.47 -1.09 4.89
C LEU A 126 -26.29 -0.40 5.60
N LEU A 127 -26.13 0.91 5.41
CA LEU A 127 -25.07 1.68 6.05
C LEU A 127 -25.21 1.72 7.58
N LEU A 128 -26.43 1.79 8.11
CA LEU A 128 -26.69 1.65 9.55
C LEU A 128 -26.34 0.25 10.06
N SER A 129 -26.64 -0.79 9.29
CA SER A 129 -26.24 -2.16 9.62
C SER A 129 -24.71 -2.32 9.63
N ILE A 130 -24.02 -1.76 8.65
CA ILE A 130 -22.55 -1.70 8.60
C ILE A 130 -22.02 -1.02 9.86
N LYS A 131 -22.56 0.15 10.24
CA LYS A 131 -22.13 0.83 11.48
C LYS A 131 -22.34 0.00 12.74
N ARG A 132 -23.43 -0.78 12.81
CA ARG A 132 -23.71 -1.70 13.93
C ARG A 132 -22.70 -2.83 14.00
N PHE A 133 -22.33 -3.42 12.87
CA PHE A 133 -21.37 -4.51 12.78
C PHE A 133 -19.93 -4.08 12.99
N LEU A 134 -19.62 -2.79 12.96
CA LEU A 134 -18.26 -2.29 13.25
C LEU A 134 -18.03 -2.15 14.75
N LYS A 135 -16.86 -2.60 15.21
CA LYS A 135 -16.32 -2.22 16.52
C LYS A 135 -16.10 -0.71 16.59
N PRO A 136 -16.02 -0.10 17.79
CA PRO A 136 -15.50 1.27 17.93
C PRO A 136 -14.14 1.40 17.25
N GLY A 137 -13.93 2.45 16.46
CA GLY A 137 -12.71 2.63 15.67
C GLY A 137 -12.62 1.76 14.41
N GLY A 138 -13.54 0.81 14.22
CA GLY A 138 -13.59 -0.06 13.03
C GLY A 138 -13.90 0.70 11.75
N GLN A 139 -13.49 0.16 10.59
CA GLN A 139 -13.57 0.83 9.30
C GLN A 139 -14.33 -0.02 8.28
N PHE A 140 -14.93 0.65 7.29
CA PHE A 140 -15.53 -0.03 6.15
C PHE A 140 -14.91 0.42 4.82
N LEU A 141 -15.01 -0.44 3.82
CA LEU A 141 -14.60 -0.20 2.44
C LEU A 141 -15.66 -0.80 1.49
N LEU A 142 -16.38 0.07 0.79
CA LEU A 142 -17.39 -0.34 -0.19
C LEU A 142 -16.90 0.02 -1.58
N PHE A 143 -16.94 -0.93 -2.50
CA PHE A 143 -16.64 -0.71 -3.90
C PHE A 143 -17.94 -0.63 -4.69
N GLU A 144 -18.18 0.50 -5.34
CA GLU A 144 -19.44 0.75 -6.04
C GLU A 144 -19.21 1.29 -7.46
N PRO A 145 -20.10 0.98 -8.42
CA PRO A 145 -19.96 1.49 -9.79
C PRO A 145 -19.97 3.02 -9.83
N ASN A 146 -19.05 3.59 -10.59
CA ASN A 146 -18.99 5.03 -10.77
C ASN A 146 -20.10 5.51 -11.73
N PRO A 147 -21.02 6.38 -11.28
CA PRO A 147 -22.07 6.91 -12.15
C PRO A 147 -21.57 7.77 -13.30
N TRP A 148 -20.36 8.33 -13.20
CA TRP A 148 -19.75 9.18 -14.22
C TRP A 148 -18.93 8.42 -15.25
N ASN A 149 -18.89 7.08 -15.17
CA ASN A 149 -18.19 6.23 -16.11
C ASN A 149 -18.75 6.42 -17.55
N PRO A 150 -17.95 6.87 -18.54
CA PRO A 150 -18.41 7.14 -19.88
C PRO A 150 -18.95 5.89 -20.61
N TYR A 151 -18.30 4.74 -20.38
CA TYR A 151 -18.75 3.47 -20.94
C TYR A 151 -20.16 3.10 -20.42
N TYR A 152 -20.41 3.30 -19.16
CA TYR A 152 -21.73 3.09 -18.55
C TYR A 152 -22.77 4.06 -19.11
N GLN A 153 -22.42 5.34 -19.26
CA GLN A 153 -23.32 6.36 -19.80
C GLN A 153 -23.66 6.10 -21.28
N LEU A 154 -22.66 5.77 -22.10
CA LEU A 154 -22.85 5.37 -23.49
C LEU A 154 -23.74 4.13 -23.59
N ARG A 155 -23.51 3.12 -22.79
CA ARG A 155 -24.32 1.88 -22.77
C ARG A 155 -25.77 2.19 -22.36
N LYS A 156 -25.99 3.08 -21.40
CA LYS A 156 -27.33 3.53 -20.99
C LYS A 156 -28.01 4.31 -22.12
N PHE A 157 -27.28 5.13 -22.85
CA PHE A 157 -27.80 5.87 -24.01
C PHE A 157 -28.20 4.92 -25.13
N PHE A 158 -27.33 4.00 -25.55
CA PHE A 158 -27.64 3.03 -26.59
C PHE A 158 -28.73 2.04 -26.22
N SER A 159 -28.87 1.67 -24.94
CA SER A 159 -29.97 0.81 -24.48
C SER A 159 -31.36 1.45 -24.61
N LYS A 160 -31.42 2.78 -24.63
CA LYS A 160 -32.67 3.53 -24.90
C LYS A 160 -32.99 3.60 -26.39
N LEU A 161 -31.97 3.61 -27.26
CA LEU A 161 -32.11 3.70 -28.72
C LEU A 161 -32.40 2.35 -29.38
N LEU A 162 -31.87 1.26 -28.81
CA LEU A 162 -31.97 -0.09 -29.36
C LEU A 162 -32.73 -1.00 -28.39
N PRO A 163 -34.03 -1.29 -28.64
CA PRO A 163 -34.85 -2.09 -27.75
C PRO A 163 -34.46 -3.57 -27.64
N PHE A 164 -33.40 -3.99 -28.34
CA PHE A 164 -32.92 -5.37 -28.37
C PHE A 164 -31.95 -5.67 -27.21
N LYS A 165 -32.49 -6.32 -26.22
CA LYS A 165 -31.93 -6.87 -24.97
C LYS A 165 -32.13 -5.96 -23.76
N LYS A 166 -33.06 -6.37 -22.92
CA LYS A 166 -33.17 -5.93 -21.53
C LYS A 166 -31.82 -6.17 -20.84
N PHE A 167 -31.01 -5.14 -20.73
CA PHE A 167 -29.84 -5.17 -19.84
C PHE A 167 -30.37 -5.18 -18.39
N LYS A 168 -30.60 -6.38 -17.87
CA LYS A 168 -30.86 -6.60 -16.45
C LYS A 168 -29.61 -6.19 -15.68
N GLY A 169 -29.71 -5.19 -14.85
CA GLY A 169 -28.66 -4.69 -13.98
C GLY A 169 -28.75 -3.18 -13.86
N LYS A 170 -29.75 -2.67 -13.11
CA LYS A 170 -29.76 -1.29 -12.63
C LYS A 170 -28.62 -1.16 -11.61
N ARG A 171 -27.45 -0.70 -12.06
CA ARG A 171 -26.37 -0.34 -11.14
C ARG A 171 -26.80 0.89 -10.34
N ALA A 172 -26.56 0.86 -9.03
CA ALA A 172 -26.82 2.01 -8.18
C ALA A 172 -26.03 3.22 -8.69
N ALA A 173 -26.72 4.32 -8.87
CA ALA A 173 -26.10 5.60 -9.16
C ALA A 173 -26.38 6.51 -7.97
N PHE A 174 -25.36 6.89 -7.25
CA PHE A 174 -25.45 7.85 -6.17
C PHE A 174 -24.63 9.10 -6.48
N ASN A 175 -25.10 10.25 -5.99
CA ASN A 175 -24.30 11.46 -6.01
C ASN A 175 -23.25 11.40 -4.90
N ARG A 176 -21.97 11.65 -5.21
CA ARG A 176 -20.86 11.61 -4.24
C ARG A 176 -21.08 12.56 -3.07
N ILE A 177 -21.56 13.79 -3.34
CA ILE A 177 -21.81 14.80 -2.31
C ILE A 177 -22.93 14.33 -1.38
N GLN A 178 -24.01 13.82 -1.96
CA GLN A 178 -25.13 13.29 -1.19
C GLN A 178 -24.70 12.08 -0.33
N MET A 179 -23.89 11.18 -0.88
CA MET A 179 -23.39 10.02 -0.15
C MET A 179 -22.49 10.45 1.01
N MET A 180 -21.64 11.47 0.79
CA MET A 180 -20.79 12.02 1.85
C MET A 180 -21.63 12.63 2.99
N SER A 181 -22.71 13.37 2.66
CA SER A 181 -23.66 13.89 3.65
C SER A 181 -24.32 12.77 4.46
N ILE A 182 -24.81 11.74 3.79
CA ILE A 182 -25.47 10.61 4.45
C ILE A 182 -24.54 9.84 5.37
N LEU A 183 -23.31 9.56 4.93
CA LEU A 183 -22.32 8.89 5.76
C LEU A 183 -21.96 9.74 6.99
N SER A 184 -21.86 11.06 6.82
CA SER A 184 -21.65 12.00 7.91
C SER A 184 -22.86 12.06 8.88
N GLU A 185 -24.09 12.11 8.35
CA GLU A 185 -25.33 12.10 9.14
C GLU A 185 -25.49 10.80 9.95
N ILE A 186 -25.11 9.66 9.37
CA ILE A 186 -25.04 8.37 10.08
C ILE A 186 -23.98 8.41 11.19
N GLY A 187 -23.05 9.38 11.13
CA GLY A 187 -21.98 9.60 12.11
C GLY A 187 -20.76 8.71 11.87
N PHE A 188 -20.37 8.52 10.62
CA PHE A 188 -19.04 8.05 10.26
C PHE A 188 -18.05 9.21 10.21
N THR A 189 -16.77 8.92 10.45
CA THR A 189 -15.64 9.86 10.36
C THR A 189 -14.62 9.37 9.34
N GLY A 190 -13.65 10.21 8.98
CA GLY A 190 -12.60 9.82 8.01
C GLY A 190 -13.14 9.42 6.63
N ILE A 191 -14.27 10.01 6.21
CA ILE A 191 -14.99 9.62 4.99
C ILE A 191 -14.17 10.00 3.76
N LYS A 192 -13.94 9.01 2.88
CA LYS A 192 -13.28 9.18 1.59
C LYS A 192 -14.11 8.50 0.51
N ILE A 193 -14.39 9.22 -0.59
CA ILE A 193 -15.09 8.68 -1.78
C ILE A 193 -14.20 8.98 -2.98
N LEU A 194 -13.44 7.99 -3.43
CA LEU A 194 -12.42 8.19 -4.44
C LEU A 194 -12.66 7.30 -5.68
N PRO A 195 -12.38 7.84 -6.87
CA PRO A 195 -12.46 7.10 -8.12
C PRO A 195 -11.34 6.06 -8.22
N TYR A 196 -11.68 4.92 -8.84
CA TYR A 196 -10.82 3.77 -8.89
C TYR A 196 -11.17 2.87 -10.08
N ASP A 197 -10.17 2.17 -10.63
CA ASP A 197 -10.31 1.14 -11.66
C ASP A 197 -10.78 1.66 -13.05
N PHE A 198 -9.85 1.69 -14.01
CA PHE A 198 -10.11 1.98 -15.42
C PHE A 198 -10.05 0.73 -16.30
N LEU A 199 -10.13 -0.45 -15.71
CA LEU A 199 -10.13 -1.71 -16.46
C LEU A 199 -11.55 -2.04 -16.96
N PHE A 200 -11.79 -1.84 -18.23
CA PHE A 200 -13.08 -2.09 -18.87
C PHE A 200 -13.03 -3.38 -19.70
N PRO A 201 -13.64 -4.48 -19.23
CA PRO A 201 -13.72 -5.70 -20.06
C PRO A 201 -14.70 -5.53 -21.24
N PRO A 202 -14.53 -6.28 -22.35
CA PRO A 202 -13.54 -7.33 -22.53
C PRO A 202 -12.22 -6.79 -23.12
N ILE A 203 -11.08 -7.20 -22.54
CA ILE A 203 -9.76 -6.88 -23.09
C ILE A 203 -8.93 -8.17 -23.19
N PRO A 204 -8.14 -8.35 -24.27
CA PRO A 204 -7.28 -9.52 -24.42
C PRO A 204 -6.24 -9.65 -23.30
N LYS A 205 -5.93 -10.90 -22.89
CA LYS A 205 -5.00 -11.19 -21.78
C LYS A 205 -3.62 -10.52 -21.95
N PHE A 206 -3.09 -10.42 -23.18
CA PHE A 206 -1.79 -9.80 -23.45
C PHE A 206 -1.77 -8.29 -23.18
N MET A 207 -2.92 -7.62 -23.19
CA MET A 207 -3.04 -6.19 -22.88
C MET A 207 -3.29 -5.90 -21.40
N MET A 208 -3.44 -6.92 -20.55
CA MET A 208 -3.77 -6.72 -19.14
C MET A 208 -2.73 -5.86 -18.42
N GLN A 209 -1.44 -6.14 -18.59
CA GLN A 209 -0.38 -5.38 -17.93
C GLN A 209 -0.26 -3.92 -18.43
N PRO A 210 -0.27 -3.64 -19.75
CA PRO A 210 -0.36 -2.27 -20.26
C PRO A 210 -1.58 -1.52 -19.76
N MET A 211 -2.75 -2.17 -19.74
CA MET A 211 -4.00 -1.54 -19.28
C MET A 211 -3.99 -1.27 -17.77
N GLN A 212 -3.38 -2.14 -16.95
CA GLN A 212 -3.19 -1.89 -15.53
C GLN A 212 -2.31 -0.66 -15.29
N ASN A 213 -1.21 -0.55 -16.03
CA ASN A 213 -0.34 0.62 -15.94
C ASN A 213 -1.06 1.90 -16.37
N LEU A 214 -1.88 1.81 -17.43
CA LEU A 214 -2.71 2.93 -17.88
C LEU A 214 -3.78 3.29 -16.83
N SER A 215 -4.42 2.32 -16.21
CA SER A 215 -5.38 2.54 -15.13
C SER A 215 -4.76 3.32 -13.98
N LEU A 216 -3.57 2.92 -13.51
CA LEU A 216 -2.82 3.63 -12.48
C LEU A 216 -2.53 5.08 -12.85
N ILE A 217 -2.20 5.34 -14.11
CA ILE A 217 -1.96 6.69 -14.63
C ILE A 217 -3.26 7.51 -14.58
N LEU A 218 -4.35 6.96 -15.12
CA LEU A 218 -5.64 7.66 -15.22
C LEU A 218 -6.25 7.94 -13.84
N GLU A 219 -6.10 7.03 -12.88
CA GLU A 219 -6.55 7.20 -11.49
C GLU A 219 -5.84 8.35 -10.77
N ASN A 220 -4.62 8.66 -11.16
CA ASN A 220 -3.82 9.72 -10.58
C ASN A 220 -3.81 11.02 -11.43
N THR A 221 -4.47 11.02 -12.59
CA THR A 221 -4.57 12.22 -13.45
C THR A 221 -5.77 13.07 -13.03
N PRO A 222 -5.56 14.34 -12.65
CA PRO A 222 -6.66 15.25 -12.33
C PRO A 222 -7.71 15.29 -13.45
N TYR A 223 -8.96 15.48 -13.10
CA TYR A 223 -10.14 15.44 -13.98
C TYR A 223 -10.42 14.07 -14.61
N LEU A 224 -9.43 13.38 -15.25
CA LEU A 224 -9.64 12.06 -15.89
C LEU A 224 -10.05 11.00 -14.88
N ARG A 225 -9.49 11.03 -13.67
CA ARG A 225 -9.83 10.09 -12.59
C ARG A 225 -11.33 10.01 -12.30
N ASN A 226 -12.09 11.09 -12.55
CA ASN A 226 -13.53 11.12 -12.31
C ASN A 226 -14.33 10.19 -13.22
N PHE A 227 -13.74 9.69 -14.30
CA PHE A 227 -14.36 8.79 -15.27
C PHE A 227 -14.00 7.31 -15.04
N SER A 228 -13.46 6.96 -13.88
CA SER A 228 -13.15 5.58 -13.50
C SER A 228 -14.34 4.63 -13.58
N GLY A 229 -14.07 3.33 -13.59
CA GLY A 229 -15.10 2.29 -13.58
C GLY A 229 -15.87 2.22 -12.28
N ASP A 230 -15.14 2.22 -11.19
CA ASP A 230 -15.69 2.11 -9.85
C ASP A 230 -15.28 3.31 -8.97
N LEU A 231 -15.94 3.42 -7.84
CA LEU A 231 -15.59 4.27 -6.70
C LEU A 231 -15.34 3.37 -5.50
N TYR A 232 -14.42 3.72 -4.63
CA TYR A 232 -14.42 3.16 -3.30
C TYR A 232 -14.86 4.21 -2.26
N LEU A 233 -15.70 3.75 -1.34
CA LEU A 233 -16.19 4.50 -0.21
C LEU A 233 -15.52 3.94 1.05
N HIS A 234 -14.81 4.76 1.76
CA HIS A 234 -14.17 4.42 3.01
C HIS A 234 -14.71 5.32 4.12
N GLY A 235 -14.87 4.77 5.30
CA GLY A 235 -15.24 5.52 6.50
C GLY A 235 -14.94 4.72 7.76
N GLN A 236 -14.93 5.40 8.89
CA GLN A 236 -14.62 4.86 10.20
C GLN A 236 -15.76 5.12 11.18
N LYS A 237 -16.09 4.12 11.99
CA LYS A 237 -16.96 4.31 13.14
C LYS A 237 -16.18 5.05 14.24
N PRO A 238 -16.69 6.14 14.81
CA PRO A 238 -16.03 6.85 15.89
C PRO A 238 -15.67 5.90 17.04
N ALA A 239 -14.52 6.12 17.62
CA ALA A 239 -14.08 5.45 18.84
C ALA A 239 -14.36 6.32 20.07
N PRO A 240 -14.57 5.74 21.25
CA PRO A 240 -14.64 6.48 22.51
C PRO A 240 -13.34 7.23 22.80
N ASP A 241 -13.42 8.28 23.59
CA ASP A 241 -12.24 9.00 24.06
C ASP A 241 -11.30 8.04 24.81
N GLY A 242 -10.00 8.17 24.54
CA GLY A 242 -8.97 7.31 25.11
C GLY A 242 -8.85 5.92 24.46
N TRP A 243 -9.65 5.60 23.45
CA TRP A 243 -9.49 4.35 22.70
C TRP A 243 -8.22 4.37 21.89
N SER A 244 -7.44 3.31 21.98
CA SER A 244 -6.29 3.07 21.10
C SER A 244 -6.39 1.69 20.48
N ARG A 245 -5.97 1.58 19.23
CA ARG A 245 -5.89 0.28 18.54
C ARG A 245 -4.86 -0.61 19.25
N PRO A 246 -5.16 -1.91 19.49
CA PRO A 246 -4.20 -2.83 20.09
C PRO A 246 -2.88 -2.85 19.30
N LYS A 247 -1.75 -2.74 19.97
CA LYS A 247 -0.42 -2.87 19.37
C LYS A 247 -0.13 -4.35 19.14
N VAL A 248 0.31 -4.70 17.94
CA VAL A 248 0.67 -6.07 17.55
C VAL A 248 2.15 -6.09 17.19
N ASN A 249 2.93 -6.89 17.90
CA ASN A 249 4.34 -7.12 17.56
C ASN A 249 4.44 -7.92 16.26
N LEU A 250 5.09 -7.37 15.26
CA LEU A 250 5.31 -7.99 13.94
C LEU A 250 6.72 -8.56 13.78
N ALA A 251 7.56 -8.45 14.79
CA ALA A 251 8.92 -8.99 14.80
C ALA A 251 8.89 -10.52 15.01
N ARG A 252 9.03 -11.29 13.93
CA ARG A 252 8.91 -12.76 13.93
C ARG A 252 10.22 -13.51 13.69
N HIS A 253 11.27 -12.83 13.22
CA HIS A 253 12.53 -13.46 12.82
C HIS A 253 13.61 -13.32 13.89
N GLU A 254 13.95 -14.41 14.56
CA GLU A 254 14.95 -14.44 15.65
C GLU A 254 16.31 -13.89 15.24
N ASN A 255 16.72 -14.16 13.99
CA ASN A 255 18.03 -13.74 13.47
C ASN A 255 18.14 -12.21 13.24
N LEU A 256 17.07 -11.45 13.42
CA LEU A 256 17.05 -9.99 13.31
C LEU A 256 16.89 -9.27 14.65
N LYS A 257 16.63 -10.01 15.73
CA LYS A 257 16.37 -9.42 17.07
C LYS A 257 17.55 -8.57 17.54
N LYS A 258 17.27 -7.32 17.92
CA LYS A 258 18.22 -6.30 18.41
C LYS A 258 19.39 -6.04 17.45
N ARG A 259 19.17 -6.21 16.15
CA ARG A 259 20.22 -6.09 15.13
C ARG A 259 19.96 -5.03 14.08
N VAL A 260 18.82 -4.34 14.14
CA VAL A 260 18.38 -3.38 13.11
C VAL A 260 18.55 -1.95 13.61
N SER A 261 19.39 -1.16 12.96
CA SER A 261 19.42 0.30 13.09
C SER A 261 18.46 0.92 12.08
N VAL A 262 17.55 1.77 12.54
CA VAL A 262 16.64 2.53 11.67
C VAL A 262 17.22 3.93 11.49
N VAL A 263 17.54 4.33 10.27
CA VAL A 263 18.09 5.65 9.94
C VAL A 263 17.01 6.48 9.26
N VAL A 264 16.67 7.60 9.87
CA VAL A 264 15.59 8.50 9.44
C VAL A 264 16.15 9.92 9.25
N PRO A 265 16.35 10.39 8.02
CA PRO A 265 16.64 11.79 7.76
C PRO A 265 15.39 12.65 8.02
N CYS A 266 15.55 13.71 8.81
CA CYS A 266 14.49 14.61 9.23
C CYS A 266 14.82 16.05 8.83
N HIS A 267 13.83 16.78 8.29
CA HIS A 267 13.94 18.21 8.05
C HIS A 267 12.58 18.89 8.17
N ASN A 268 12.34 19.61 9.27
CA ASN A 268 11.05 20.20 9.65
C ASN A 268 9.94 19.13 9.76
N GLU A 269 10.15 18.13 10.62
CA GLU A 269 9.29 16.96 10.79
C GLU A 269 8.83 16.78 12.27
N GLU A 270 8.72 17.89 13.04
CA GLU A 270 8.37 17.84 14.48
C GLU A 270 7.09 17.05 14.76
N ALA A 271 6.08 17.14 13.88
CA ALA A 271 4.81 16.46 14.05
C ALA A 271 4.86 14.96 13.72
N ASN A 272 5.88 14.50 12.99
CA ASN A 272 5.97 13.14 12.48
C ASN A 272 6.91 12.23 13.28
N ILE A 273 7.90 12.79 13.98
CA ILE A 273 8.94 11.99 14.67
C ILE A 273 8.33 11.13 15.76
N LEU A 274 7.59 11.71 16.70
CA LEU A 274 7.02 10.97 17.84
C LEU A 274 6.09 9.83 17.36
N PRO A 275 5.11 10.05 16.48
CA PRO A 275 4.26 8.98 15.95
C PRO A 275 5.05 7.88 15.22
N LEU A 276 6.11 8.25 14.50
CA LEU A 276 6.97 7.27 13.81
C LEU A 276 7.69 6.37 14.80
N VAL A 277 8.38 6.96 15.78
CA VAL A 277 9.12 6.22 16.81
C VAL A 277 8.20 5.30 17.60
N GLU A 278 7.05 5.81 18.04
CA GLU A 278 6.05 5.00 18.76
C GLU A 278 5.53 3.83 17.93
N SER A 279 5.32 4.06 16.64
CA SER A 279 4.84 3.02 15.73
C SER A 279 5.91 1.96 15.44
N LEU A 280 7.16 2.37 15.22
CA LEU A 280 8.29 1.45 15.05
C LEU A 280 8.49 0.58 16.29
N ARG A 281 8.48 1.18 17.47
CA ARG A 281 8.52 0.46 18.74
C ARG A 281 7.31 -0.44 18.94
N GLY A 282 6.11 0.02 18.55
CA GLY A 282 4.89 -0.78 18.67
C GLY A 282 4.92 -2.05 17.82
N TYR A 283 5.45 -1.99 16.60
CA TYR A 283 5.45 -3.12 15.66
C TYR A 283 6.72 -3.96 15.67
N TYR A 284 7.89 -3.35 15.92
CA TYR A 284 9.20 -3.96 15.66
C TYR A 284 10.22 -3.78 16.77
N ASP A 285 9.80 -3.46 18.02
CA ASP A 285 10.72 -3.19 19.13
C ASP A 285 11.79 -4.28 19.31
N ASP A 286 11.40 -5.55 19.13
CA ASP A 286 12.32 -6.68 19.25
C ASP A 286 13.45 -6.67 18.21
N TYR A 287 13.25 -6.03 17.05
CA TYR A 287 14.30 -5.93 16.02
C TYR A 287 15.24 -4.75 16.25
N LEU A 288 14.77 -3.71 16.98
CA LEU A 288 15.49 -2.46 17.09
C LEU A 288 16.76 -2.63 17.93
N HIS A 289 17.91 -2.37 17.30
CA HIS A 289 19.14 -2.04 17.96
C HIS A 289 19.12 -0.58 18.39
N GLU A 290 18.77 0.31 17.47
CA GLU A 290 18.64 1.76 17.66
C GLU A 290 17.77 2.42 16.59
N ILE A 291 17.38 3.65 16.84
CA ILE A 291 16.77 4.57 15.86
C ILE A 291 17.66 5.81 15.79
N VAL A 292 18.27 6.05 14.63
CA VAL A 292 19.14 7.20 14.36
C VAL A 292 18.31 8.26 13.62
N LEU A 293 17.90 9.29 14.34
CA LEU A 293 17.21 10.46 13.79
C LEU A 293 18.28 11.48 13.37
N VAL A 294 18.31 11.82 12.08
CA VAL A 294 19.30 12.75 11.53
C VAL A 294 18.62 14.07 11.22
N ASP A 295 18.75 15.04 12.11
CA ASP A 295 18.21 16.39 11.91
C ASP A 295 19.08 17.19 10.94
N ASP A 296 18.56 17.42 9.74
CA ASP A 296 19.24 18.17 8.67
C ASP A 296 19.03 19.68 8.81
N ASN A 297 19.41 20.23 9.97
CA ASN A 297 19.31 21.65 10.30
C ASN A 297 17.87 22.17 10.17
N SER A 298 16.94 21.56 10.90
CA SER A 298 15.54 21.97 10.97
C SER A 298 15.37 23.33 11.64
N ARG A 299 14.30 24.03 11.30
CA ARG A 299 13.93 25.33 11.87
C ARG A 299 12.80 25.25 12.89
N ASP A 300 12.10 24.13 12.91
CA ASP A 300 11.06 23.80 13.86
C ASP A 300 11.64 23.02 15.08
N ARG A 301 10.78 22.41 15.88
CA ARG A 301 11.20 21.67 17.07
C ARG A 301 11.63 20.22 16.79
N THR A 302 11.94 19.86 15.54
CA THR A 302 12.37 18.51 15.13
C THR A 302 13.51 17.98 16.02
N ALA A 303 14.59 18.76 16.17
CA ALA A 303 15.76 18.35 16.96
C ALA A 303 15.44 18.24 18.46
N GLU A 304 14.60 19.12 19.00
CA GLU A 304 14.20 19.12 20.40
C GLU A 304 13.35 17.88 20.72
N VAL A 305 12.38 17.54 19.86
CA VAL A 305 11.56 16.34 20.02
C VAL A 305 12.42 15.08 19.96
N ALA A 306 13.35 15.00 19.01
CA ALA A 306 14.27 13.88 18.88
C ALA A 306 15.18 13.72 20.12
N GLU A 307 15.66 14.84 20.71
CA GLU A 307 16.46 14.84 21.92
C GLU A 307 15.67 14.37 23.15
N GLN A 308 14.43 14.82 23.29
CA GLN A 308 13.52 14.36 24.36
C GLN A 308 13.29 12.84 24.28
N LEU A 309 13.03 12.31 23.08
CA LEU A 309 12.88 10.87 22.88
C LEU A 309 14.15 10.09 23.22
N GLY A 310 15.33 10.64 22.91
CA GLY A 310 16.61 10.05 23.29
C GLY A 310 16.87 10.04 24.80
N GLN A 311 16.32 11.00 25.55
CA GLN A 311 16.36 11.00 27.03
C GLN A 311 15.46 9.91 27.63
N GLU A 312 14.32 9.62 26.97
CA GLU A 312 13.37 8.58 27.40
C GLU A 312 13.85 7.16 27.02
N ASP A 313 14.47 7.00 25.85
CA ASP A 313 14.97 5.71 25.36
C ASP A 313 16.38 5.89 24.76
N PRO A 314 17.45 5.40 25.42
CA PRO A 314 18.83 5.58 24.96
C PRO A 314 19.14 4.91 23.61
N ARG A 315 18.25 4.07 23.08
CA ARG A 315 18.35 3.52 21.74
C ARG A 315 18.00 4.54 20.66
N ILE A 316 17.41 5.69 21.01
CA ILE A 316 17.08 6.77 20.07
C ILE A 316 18.25 7.75 20.08
N LYS A 317 18.97 7.81 18.98
CA LYS A 317 20.14 8.67 18.79
C LYS A 317 19.81 9.85 17.88
N LEU A 318 20.16 11.06 18.30
CA LEU A 318 20.07 12.27 17.48
C LEU A 318 21.42 12.63 16.88
N VAL A 319 21.47 12.73 15.56
CA VAL A 319 22.58 13.30 14.80
C VAL A 319 22.16 14.68 14.33
N ARG A 320 22.71 15.75 14.95
CA ARG A 320 22.44 17.14 14.52
C ARG A 320 23.43 17.55 13.43
N ARG A 321 22.90 18.04 12.32
CA ARG A 321 23.69 18.57 11.22
C ARG A 321 23.60 20.11 11.20
N SER A 322 24.64 20.72 10.69
CA SER A 322 24.66 22.13 10.33
C SER A 322 24.63 22.29 8.82
N MET A 323 24.48 23.52 8.32
CA MET A 323 24.61 23.85 6.91
C MET A 323 25.89 23.30 6.30
N PRO A 324 25.89 22.85 5.05
CA PRO A 324 24.75 22.87 4.09
C PRO A 324 23.80 21.69 4.28
N ASN A 325 22.48 21.92 4.08
CA ASN A 325 21.46 20.91 4.13
C ASN A 325 21.56 19.96 2.91
N GLY A 326 20.93 18.79 3.03
CA GLY A 326 20.79 17.85 1.93
C GLY A 326 20.53 16.42 2.41
N VAL A 327 19.47 15.81 1.90
CA VAL A 327 19.07 14.46 2.29
C VAL A 327 20.20 13.41 2.06
N GLY A 328 20.99 13.57 0.99
CA GLY A 328 22.12 12.68 0.73
C GLY A 328 23.23 12.83 1.78
N ARG A 329 23.43 14.04 2.30
CA ARG A 329 24.36 14.30 3.41
C ARG A 329 23.82 13.69 4.71
N ALA A 330 22.52 13.87 4.99
CA ALA A 330 21.89 13.27 6.15
C ALA A 330 21.94 11.74 6.12
N LEU A 331 21.77 11.13 4.95
CA LEU A 331 21.94 9.68 4.78
C LEU A 331 23.37 9.23 5.06
N ARG A 332 24.40 9.95 4.58
CA ARG A 332 25.80 9.63 4.89
C ARG A 332 26.08 9.64 6.38
N ASP A 333 25.65 10.72 7.05
CA ASP A 333 25.91 10.88 8.49
C ASP A 333 25.13 9.84 9.31
N GLY A 334 23.89 9.54 8.90
CA GLY A 334 23.09 8.49 9.52
C GLY A 334 23.65 7.08 9.34
N LEU A 335 24.12 6.75 8.12
CA LEU A 335 24.78 5.47 7.84
C LEU A 335 26.10 5.32 8.63
N ALA A 336 26.84 6.41 8.80
CA ALA A 336 28.08 6.42 9.58
C ALA A 336 27.82 6.24 11.10
N ALA A 337 26.68 6.73 11.58
CA ALA A 337 26.28 6.64 13.00
C ALA A 337 25.61 5.30 13.35
N ALA A 338 25.12 4.55 12.38
CA ALA A 338 24.41 3.30 12.60
C ALA A 338 25.34 2.15 12.99
N GLU A 339 25.02 1.42 14.07
CA GLU A 339 25.87 0.37 14.65
C GLU A 339 25.29 -1.05 14.50
N GLY A 340 24.00 -1.20 14.16
CA GLY A 340 23.33 -2.49 13.99
C GLY A 340 23.85 -3.28 12.77
N ASP A 341 23.67 -4.59 12.79
CA ASP A 341 24.09 -5.47 11.70
C ASP A 341 23.30 -5.27 10.40
N TYR A 342 22.08 -4.73 10.53
CA TYR A 342 21.21 -4.34 9.43
C TYR A 342 20.84 -2.88 9.59
N ILE A 343 20.73 -2.17 8.48
CA ILE A 343 20.35 -0.75 8.46
C ILE A 343 19.09 -0.61 7.61
N LEU A 344 18.03 -0.10 8.23
CA LEU A 344 16.80 0.29 7.56
C LEU A 344 16.81 1.80 7.29
N LEU A 345 16.90 2.18 6.03
CA LEU A 345 16.70 3.56 5.60
C LEU A 345 15.20 3.79 5.37
N MET A 346 14.64 4.85 5.92
CA MET A 346 13.25 5.23 5.67
C MET A 346 13.02 6.73 5.85
N ASP A 347 11.95 7.24 5.25
CA ASP A 347 11.52 8.62 5.41
C ASP A 347 10.65 8.79 6.67
N CYS A 348 10.61 10.02 7.23
CA CYS A 348 9.85 10.34 8.44
C CYS A 348 8.33 10.49 8.19
N ASP A 349 7.89 10.58 6.97
CA ASP A 349 6.60 11.14 6.55
C ASP A 349 5.43 10.16 6.42
N PHE A 350 5.55 8.94 6.93
CA PHE A 350 4.50 7.90 6.88
C PHE A 350 3.90 7.60 5.49
N GLN A 351 4.59 7.96 4.41
CA GLN A 351 4.13 7.62 3.06
C GLN A 351 4.18 6.10 2.80
N HIS A 352 4.98 5.38 3.59
CA HIS A 352 5.03 3.93 3.62
C HIS A 352 4.25 3.38 4.82
N ILE A 353 3.63 2.23 4.61
CA ILE A 353 2.86 1.58 5.66
C ILE A 353 3.78 0.70 6.50
N LEU A 354 3.96 1.06 7.76
CA LEU A 354 4.87 0.36 8.65
C LEU A 354 4.62 -1.16 8.76
N PRO A 355 3.37 -1.68 8.83
CA PRO A 355 3.15 -3.12 8.78
C PRO A 355 3.69 -3.83 7.55
N GLU A 356 3.87 -3.15 6.41
CA GLU A 356 4.46 -3.75 5.20
C GLU A 356 5.98 -3.91 5.28
N LEU A 357 6.66 -3.31 6.26
CA LEU A 357 8.09 -3.54 6.50
C LEU A 357 8.40 -5.02 6.80
N THR A 358 7.39 -5.81 7.22
CA THR A 358 7.54 -7.26 7.42
C THR A 358 8.17 -7.95 6.22
N GLY A 359 7.80 -7.57 4.99
CA GLY A 359 8.37 -8.16 3.79
C GLY A 359 9.87 -7.84 3.60
N LEU A 360 10.34 -6.66 4.04
CA LEU A 360 11.77 -6.32 4.02
C LEU A 360 12.55 -7.17 5.03
N PHE A 361 12.00 -7.34 6.24
CA PHE A 361 12.61 -8.18 7.27
C PHE A 361 12.62 -9.65 6.89
N GLU A 362 11.56 -10.16 6.26
CA GLU A 362 11.49 -11.51 5.71
C GLU A 362 12.59 -11.73 4.66
N ALA A 363 12.70 -10.86 3.66
CA ALA A 363 13.75 -10.94 2.64
C ALA A 363 15.16 -10.92 3.24
N ALA A 364 15.42 -10.07 4.24
CA ALA A 364 16.69 -10.02 4.94
C ALA A 364 16.96 -11.31 5.74
N SER A 365 15.93 -11.84 6.42
CA SER A 365 16.01 -13.11 7.16
C SER A 365 16.32 -14.29 6.26
N GLU A 366 15.84 -14.28 5.01
CA GLU A 366 16.08 -15.25 3.94
C GLU A 366 17.44 -15.05 3.22
N GLY A 367 18.24 -14.11 3.70
CA GLY A 367 19.60 -13.90 3.23
C GLY A 367 19.74 -12.94 2.06
N ALA A 368 18.81 -12.01 1.85
CA ALA A 368 19.06 -10.83 1.01
C ALA A 368 20.13 -9.96 1.65
N ASP A 369 21.03 -9.40 0.82
CA ASP A 369 21.99 -8.41 1.29
C ASP A 369 21.37 -7.02 1.35
N VAL A 370 20.43 -6.77 0.41
CA VAL A 370 19.60 -5.56 0.36
C VAL A 370 18.17 -5.93 -0.03
N ALA A 371 17.20 -5.52 0.76
CA ALA A 371 15.77 -5.55 0.44
C ALA A 371 15.31 -4.12 0.14
N ILE A 372 14.76 -3.88 -1.06
CA ILE A 372 14.27 -2.57 -1.50
C ILE A 372 12.74 -2.59 -1.50
N GLY A 373 12.10 -1.66 -0.81
CA GLY A 373 10.66 -1.45 -0.89
C GLY A 373 10.29 -0.89 -2.27
N SER A 374 9.67 -1.71 -3.12
CA SER A 374 9.30 -1.34 -4.48
C SER A 374 7.87 -0.87 -4.57
N ARG A 375 7.67 0.40 -4.92
CA ARG A 375 6.34 1.03 -5.15
C ARG A 375 5.71 0.61 -6.47
N PHE A 376 6.48 0.00 -7.36
CA PHE A 376 6.08 -0.36 -8.71
C PHE A 376 6.09 -1.87 -8.96
N SER A 377 6.09 -2.67 -7.92
CA SER A 377 5.84 -4.11 -7.98
C SER A 377 4.39 -4.40 -8.34
N ARG A 378 4.09 -5.64 -8.76
CA ARG A 378 2.72 -6.04 -9.15
C ARG A 378 1.72 -5.94 -8.00
N ASP A 379 2.18 -6.13 -6.76
CA ASP A 379 1.36 -6.16 -5.55
C ASP A 379 1.45 -4.85 -4.74
N SER A 380 2.11 -3.83 -5.28
CA SER A 380 2.21 -2.50 -4.67
C SER A 380 1.01 -1.64 -5.05
N ILE A 381 0.61 -0.75 -4.15
CA ILE A 381 -0.46 0.22 -4.38
C ILE A 381 0.08 1.64 -4.27
N LEU A 382 -0.24 2.44 -5.27
CA LEU A 382 0.04 3.87 -5.31
C LEU A 382 -1.28 4.64 -5.19
N LEU A 383 -1.49 5.31 -4.04
CA LEU A 383 -2.66 6.15 -3.84
C LEU A 383 -2.28 7.63 -3.95
N ASN A 384 -2.94 8.34 -4.86
CA ASN A 384 -2.70 9.77 -5.12
C ASN A 384 -1.23 10.11 -5.47
N TYR A 385 -0.50 9.17 -6.09
CA TYR A 385 0.89 9.38 -6.49
C TYR A 385 0.95 10.32 -7.70
N PRO A 386 1.74 11.40 -7.68
CA PRO A 386 1.78 12.37 -8.79
C PRO A 386 2.23 11.71 -10.10
N PHE A 387 1.45 11.92 -11.17
CA PHE A 387 1.72 11.35 -12.49
C PHE A 387 3.14 11.67 -13.00
N THR A 388 3.60 12.91 -12.81
CA THR A 388 4.94 13.35 -13.20
C THR A 388 6.04 12.52 -12.52
N LYS A 389 5.83 12.14 -11.25
CA LYS A 389 6.75 11.27 -10.51
C LYS A 389 6.71 9.82 -11.05
N ILE A 390 5.53 9.33 -11.49
CA ILE A 390 5.42 7.99 -12.14
C ILE A 390 6.24 8.00 -13.44
N LEU A 391 6.03 8.98 -14.29
CA LEU A 391 6.71 9.09 -15.58
C LEU A 391 8.23 9.19 -15.40
N ALA A 392 8.69 10.05 -14.50
CA ALA A 392 10.11 10.20 -14.20
C ALA A 392 10.73 8.91 -13.67
N ASN A 393 10.05 8.24 -12.73
CA ASN A 393 10.53 6.97 -12.19
C ASN A 393 10.60 5.88 -13.27
N ARG A 394 9.58 5.76 -14.12
CA ARG A 394 9.59 4.77 -15.22
C ARG A 394 10.68 5.06 -16.24
N THR A 395 10.85 6.31 -16.66
CA THR A 395 11.94 6.72 -17.57
C THR A 395 13.31 6.39 -16.98
N PHE A 396 13.49 6.71 -15.69
CA PHE A 396 14.71 6.39 -14.96
C PHE A 396 15.02 4.88 -14.99
N HIS A 397 14.03 4.00 -14.71
CA HIS A 397 14.26 2.56 -14.65
C HIS A 397 14.44 1.93 -16.03
N ILE A 398 13.81 2.47 -17.08
CA ILE A 398 14.10 2.06 -18.46
C ILE A 398 15.56 2.39 -18.80
N LEU A 399 16.03 3.57 -18.44
CA LEU A 399 17.43 3.96 -18.66
C LEU A 399 18.40 3.08 -17.86
N ALA A 400 18.08 2.78 -16.59
CA ALA A 400 18.86 1.86 -15.76
C ALA A 400 18.98 0.46 -16.39
N ARG A 401 17.88 -0.06 -16.91
CA ARG A 401 17.84 -1.35 -17.59
C ARG A 401 18.72 -1.37 -18.84
N ILE A 402 18.65 -0.31 -19.64
CA ILE A 402 19.47 -0.19 -20.86
C ILE A 402 20.96 -0.09 -20.53
N LEU A 403 21.33 0.74 -19.54
CA LEU A 403 22.72 1.03 -19.23
C LEU A 403 23.41 -0.06 -18.41
N PHE A 404 22.68 -0.71 -17.50
CA PHE A 404 23.25 -1.66 -16.55
C PHE A 404 22.76 -3.09 -16.69
N TRP A 405 21.82 -3.35 -17.62
CA TRP A 405 21.18 -4.67 -17.84
C TRP A 405 20.60 -5.27 -16.55
N LYS A 406 20.09 -4.42 -15.66
CA LYS A 406 19.44 -4.81 -14.40
C LYS A 406 17.94 -4.52 -14.46
N ASP A 407 17.13 -5.54 -14.17
CA ASP A 407 15.67 -5.44 -14.21
C ASP A 407 15.11 -5.27 -12.80
N LEU A 408 15.25 -4.07 -12.27
CA LEU A 408 14.60 -3.66 -11.03
C LEU A 408 13.59 -2.55 -11.31
N ARG A 409 12.56 -2.49 -10.48
CA ARG A 409 11.40 -1.62 -10.72
C ARG A 409 11.44 -0.33 -9.93
N ASP A 410 12.11 -0.29 -8.76
CA ASP A 410 12.14 0.89 -7.90
C ASP A 410 13.43 1.07 -7.08
N LEU A 411 14.54 1.32 -7.77
CA LEU A 411 15.86 1.59 -7.16
C LEU A 411 15.89 2.90 -6.34
N THR A 412 15.01 3.84 -6.66
CA THR A 412 15.06 5.21 -6.16
C THR A 412 14.24 5.43 -4.89
N ASN A 413 13.54 4.42 -4.41
CA ASN A 413 12.87 4.51 -3.11
C ASN A 413 13.91 4.57 -1.99
N ASN A 414 13.73 5.47 -1.02
CA ASN A 414 14.62 5.52 0.15
C ASN A 414 14.43 4.30 1.07
N LEU A 415 13.24 3.71 1.09
CA LEU A 415 12.95 2.55 1.93
C LEU A 415 13.78 1.32 1.51
N LYS A 416 14.84 1.05 2.25
CA LYS A 416 15.78 -0.06 2.01
C LYS A 416 16.28 -0.64 3.32
N LEU A 417 16.23 -1.96 3.43
CA LEU A 417 16.90 -2.70 4.50
C LEU A 417 18.16 -3.35 3.92
N MET A 418 19.32 -3.07 4.47
CA MET A 418 20.60 -3.59 3.99
C MET A 418 21.48 -4.08 5.13
N LYS A 419 22.36 -5.02 4.85
CA LYS A 419 23.42 -5.40 5.80
C LYS A 419 24.38 -4.24 6.03
N GLN A 420 24.93 -4.12 7.24
CA GLN A 420 25.89 -3.08 7.58
C GLN A 420 27.14 -3.13 6.68
N GLU A 421 27.58 -4.34 6.29
CA GLU A 421 28.69 -4.51 5.35
C GLU A 421 28.40 -3.82 4.01
N VAL A 422 27.19 -3.94 3.48
CA VAL A 422 26.79 -3.25 2.24
C VAL A 422 26.87 -1.75 2.43
N ALA A 423 26.29 -1.24 3.52
CA ALA A 423 26.27 0.19 3.81
C ALA A 423 27.68 0.80 3.90
N ARG A 424 28.63 0.08 4.52
CA ARG A 424 30.04 0.51 4.60
C ARG A 424 30.75 0.55 3.26
N ASN A 425 30.30 -0.22 2.28
CA ASN A 425 30.88 -0.27 0.94
C ASN A 425 30.20 0.72 -0.05
N LEU A 426 29.19 1.47 0.41
CA LEU A 426 28.56 2.52 -0.39
C LEU A 426 29.41 3.80 -0.41
N HIS A 427 29.56 4.38 -1.58
CA HIS A 427 30.16 5.70 -1.79
C HIS A 427 29.10 6.70 -2.24
N LEU A 428 28.47 7.36 -1.26
CA LEU A 428 27.45 8.36 -1.52
C LEU A 428 28.11 9.71 -1.79
N GLU A 429 28.09 10.17 -3.03
CA GLU A 429 28.64 11.45 -3.44
C GLU A 429 27.58 12.52 -3.64
N SER A 430 26.30 12.10 -3.85
CA SER A 430 25.18 13.03 -4.03
C SER A 430 24.75 13.64 -2.70
N ASP A 431 24.49 14.92 -2.69
CA ASP A 431 24.08 15.66 -1.51
C ASP A 431 22.55 15.74 -1.36
N ASP A 432 21.83 15.47 -2.43
CA ASP A 432 20.37 15.58 -2.54
C ASP A 432 19.69 14.19 -2.67
N PHE A 433 18.43 14.18 -3.13
CA PHE A 433 17.65 12.96 -3.33
C PHE A 433 18.28 11.96 -4.32
N ALA A 434 19.23 12.37 -5.16
CA ALA A 434 19.91 11.46 -6.07
C ALA A 434 20.75 10.41 -5.32
N ALA A 435 21.09 10.62 -4.05
CA ALA A 435 21.68 9.61 -3.17
C ALA A 435 20.83 8.34 -3.07
N ASN A 436 19.51 8.44 -3.23
CA ASN A 436 18.61 7.28 -3.26
C ASN A 436 18.88 6.36 -4.48
N ALA A 437 19.36 6.91 -5.59
CA ALA A 437 19.80 6.11 -6.73
C ALA A 437 21.14 5.43 -6.43
N GLU A 438 22.05 6.10 -5.72
CA GLU A 438 23.33 5.52 -5.31
C GLU A 438 23.12 4.35 -4.37
N THR A 439 22.29 4.50 -3.32
CA THR A 439 21.98 3.43 -2.37
C THR A 439 21.26 2.24 -3.00
N GLY A 440 20.55 2.44 -4.14
CA GLY A 440 19.85 1.37 -4.86
C GLY A 440 20.74 0.69 -5.91
N LEU A 441 21.53 1.45 -6.68
CA LEU A 441 22.26 0.94 -7.83
C LEU A 441 23.64 0.37 -7.47
N GLN A 442 24.37 1.01 -6.52
CA GLN A 442 25.70 0.54 -6.14
C GLN A 442 25.72 -0.91 -5.62
N PRO A 443 24.82 -1.35 -4.72
CA PRO A 443 24.80 -2.74 -4.27
C PRO A 443 24.71 -3.75 -5.42
N LEU A 444 23.88 -3.46 -6.43
CA LEU A 444 23.74 -4.28 -7.64
C LEU A 444 25.03 -4.36 -8.45
N LEU A 445 25.72 -3.22 -8.60
CA LEU A 445 26.96 -3.13 -9.36
C LEU A 445 28.12 -3.81 -8.62
N LEU A 446 28.08 -3.82 -7.30
CA LEU A 446 29.01 -4.53 -6.42
C LEU A 446 28.75 -6.04 -6.33
N GLY A 447 27.60 -6.52 -6.87
CA GLY A 447 27.28 -7.95 -6.93
C GLY A 447 26.53 -8.48 -5.70
N TYR A 448 26.03 -7.64 -4.82
CA TYR A 448 25.21 -8.06 -3.69
C TYR A 448 23.84 -8.61 -4.14
N LYS A 449 23.27 -9.51 -3.31
CA LYS A 449 21.92 -10.06 -3.52
C LYS A 449 20.88 -9.01 -3.16
N VAL A 450 20.33 -8.33 -4.18
CA VAL A 450 19.28 -7.30 -4.03
C VAL A 450 17.94 -7.89 -4.38
N VAL A 451 16.95 -7.74 -3.50
CA VAL A 451 15.58 -8.22 -3.66
C VAL A 451 14.62 -7.03 -3.59
N GLU A 452 13.63 -6.99 -4.48
CA GLU A 452 12.53 -6.04 -4.39
C GLU A 452 11.34 -6.65 -3.66
N VAL A 453 10.83 -5.91 -2.67
CA VAL A 453 9.66 -6.28 -1.88
C VAL A 453 8.52 -5.31 -2.22
N PRO A 454 7.31 -5.79 -2.52
CA PRO A 454 6.16 -4.91 -2.72
C PRO A 454 5.95 -4.01 -1.50
N ILE A 455 5.88 -2.70 -1.72
CA ILE A 455 5.53 -1.73 -0.70
C ILE A 455 4.54 -0.74 -1.29
N SER A 456 3.53 -0.39 -0.53
CA SER A 456 2.55 0.57 -0.97
C SER A 456 2.95 1.99 -0.56
N TRP A 457 2.43 2.97 -1.27
CA TRP A 457 2.73 4.36 -1.02
C TRP A 457 1.45 5.20 -1.06
N ILE A 458 1.24 5.99 -0.02
CA ILE A 458 0.11 6.92 0.08
C ILE A 458 0.65 8.34 0.11
N ASN A 459 0.05 9.23 -0.69
CA ASN A 459 0.44 10.63 -0.64
C ASN A 459 0.07 11.24 0.71
N ARG A 460 0.90 12.14 1.20
CA ARG A 460 0.66 12.90 2.44
C ARG A 460 -0.73 13.55 2.39
N SER A 461 -1.42 13.55 3.51
CA SER A 461 -2.56 14.43 3.73
C SER A 461 -2.07 15.87 3.92
N ALA A 462 -2.96 16.85 3.72
CA ALA A 462 -2.58 18.27 3.76
C ALA A 462 -2.01 18.72 5.13
N ASP A 463 -2.32 18.00 6.18
CA ASP A 463 -1.85 18.21 7.57
C ASP A 463 -0.43 17.67 7.85
N MET A 464 0.10 16.81 6.96
CA MET A 464 1.44 16.22 7.09
C MET A 464 2.55 17.03 6.37
N GLY A 465 2.26 18.24 5.92
CA GLY A 465 3.23 19.11 5.23
C GLY A 465 3.40 18.80 3.74
N PHE A 466 4.25 19.57 3.08
CA PHE A 466 4.51 19.47 1.64
C PHE A 466 5.79 18.68 1.35
N SER A 467 5.77 17.89 0.26
CA SER A 467 6.96 17.19 -0.22
C SER A 467 8.01 18.19 -0.73
N SER A 468 9.22 18.14 -0.22
CA SER A 468 10.36 18.95 -0.68
C SER A 468 10.94 18.47 -2.02
N PHE A 469 10.50 17.33 -2.54
CA PHE A 469 10.99 16.76 -3.80
C PHE A 469 10.47 17.56 -5.01
N ASN A 470 11.40 18.20 -5.74
CA ASN A 470 11.12 18.91 -7.00
C ASN A 470 11.82 18.20 -8.17
N LEU A 471 11.03 17.63 -9.08
CA LEU A 471 11.54 16.84 -10.21
C LEU A 471 12.44 17.64 -11.15
N VAL A 472 12.14 18.92 -11.39
CA VAL A 472 12.91 19.78 -12.30
C VAL A 472 14.33 20.01 -11.78
N ASN A 473 14.45 20.24 -10.48
CA ASN A 473 15.74 20.48 -9.83
C ASN A 473 16.53 19.21 -9.58
N THR A 474 15.84 18.09 -9.28
CA THR A 474 16.47 16.85 -8.86
C THR A 474 16.77 15.91 -10.03
N GLY A 475 15.98 15.95 -11.10
CA GLY A 475 16.11 15.07 -12.26
C GLY A 475 17.52 15.05 -12.90
N PRO A 476 18.14 16.22 -13.18
CA PRO A 476 19.50 16.25 -13.71
C PRO A 476 20.53 15.57 -12.82
N ASN A 477 20.38 15.66 -11.50
CA ASN A 477 21.30 15.03 -10.54
C ASN A 477 21.20 13.51 -10.56
N TYR A 478 19.99 12.94 -10.74
CA TYR A 478 19.82 11.51 -10.98
C TYR A 478 20.55 11.06 -12.25
N LEU A 479 20.49 11.81 -13.35
CA LEU A 479 21.23 11.50 -14.58
C LEU A 479 22.74 11.56 -14.35
N LYS A 480 23.25 12.54 -13.61
CA LYS A 480 24.68 12.61 -13.25
C LYS A 480 25.13 11.34 -12.49
N VAL A 481 24.33 10.85 -11.53
CA VAL A 481 24.61 9.61 -10.81
C VAL A 481 24.71 8.43 -11.79
N PHE A 482 23.79 8.32 -12.75
CA PHE A 482 23.84 7.27 -13.75
C PHE A 482 25.13 7.26 -14.55
N PHE A 483 25.46 8.41 -15.16
CA PHE A 483 26.66 8.52 -15.99
C PHE A 483 27.93 8.29 -15.17
N ARG A 484 27.97 8.80 -13.94
CA ARG A 484 29.11 8.58 -13.05
C ARG A 484 29.30 7.09 -12.74
N LEU A 485 28.24 6.40 -12.32
CA LEU A 485 28.30 4.97 -12.01
C LEU A 485 28.56 4.13 -13.25
N PHE A 486 28.05 4.49 -14.42
CA PHE A 486 28.36 3.84 -15.69
C PHE A 486 29.85 3.96 -16.03
N ILE A 487 30.41 5.16 -15.96
CA ILE A 487 31.85 5.41 -16.21
C ILE A 487 32.69 4.60 -15.23
N ARG A 488 32.38 4.64 -13.94
CA ARG A 488 33.12 3.88 -12.92
C ARG A 488 33.05 2.37 -13.14
N ARG A 489 31.91 1.85 -13.54
CA ARG A 489 31.71 0.40 -13.76
C ARG A 489 32.36 -0.10 -15.03
N PHE A 490 32.18 0.59 -16.16
CA PHE A 490 32.51 0.06 -17.47
C PHE A 490 33.78 0.66 -18.07
N LEU A 491 34.13 1.90 -17.76
CA LEU A 491 35.27 2.58 -18.33
C LEU A 491 36.48 2.58 -17.39
N ARG A 492 36.30 2.96 -16.12
CA ARG A 492 37.38 2.98 -15.12
C ARG A 492 37.58 1.65 -14.39
N LYS A 493 36.52 0.84 -14.34
CA LYS A 493 36.50 -0.44 -13.59
C LYS A 493 36.77 -0.29 -12.09
N ASP A 494 36.50 0.88 -11.51
CA ASP A 494 36.71 1.15 -10.08
C ASP A 494 35.66 0.42 -9.20
N ILE A 495 34.51 0.06 -9.78
CA ILE A 495 33.51 -0.76 -9.14
C ILE A 495 33.68 -2.20 -9.62
N VAL A 496 34.36 -3.01 -8.83
CA VAL A 496 34.57 -4.44 -9.10
C VAL A 496 33.52 -5.23 -8.33
N ALA A 497 32.73 -6.06 -9.02
CA ALA A 497 31.80 -6.97 -8.36
C ALA A 497 32.60 -7.96 -7.50
N GLN A 498 32.21 -8.09 -6.22
CA GLN A 498 32.76 -9.15 -5.37
C GLN A 498 32.34 -10.52 -5.95
N PRO A 499 33.18 -11.54 -5.92
CA PRO A 499 32.83 -12.87 -6.39
C PRO A 499 31.74 -13.43 -5.47
N THR A 500 30.49 -13.44 -5.97
CA THR A 500 29.37 -14.09 -5.29
C THR A 500 29.65 -15.59 -5.20
N LYS A 501 29.67 -16.15 -4.00
CA LYS A 501 29.45 -17.59 -3.83
C LYS A 501 28.04 -17.87 -4.39
N GLN A 502 28.02 -18.38 -5.62
CA GLN A 502 26.77 -18.70 -6.33
C GLN A 502 26.00 -19.77 -5.57
N ALA A 503 24.93 -19.36 -4.89
CA ALA A 503 23.80 -20.27 -4.68
C ALA A 503 23.00 -20.28 -6.00
N LYS A 504 22.84 -21.46 -6.61
CA LYS A 504 22.03 -21.65 -7.83
C LYS A 504 20.61 -21.12 -7.58
N PRO A 505 20.00 -20.44 -8.54
CA PRO A 505 18.62 -20.00 -8.40
C PRO A 505 17.71 -21.22 -8.42
N ASN A 506 16.98 -21.44 -7.33
CA ASN A 506 15.77 -22.26 -7.38
C ASN A 506 14.71 -21.43 -8.08
N ILE A 507 14.40 -21.83 -9.29
CA ILE A 507 13.22 -21.41 -10.04
C ILE A 507 12.02 -22.15 -9.44
N LEU A 508 11.14 -21.44 -8.80
CA LEU A 508 9.72 -21.84 -8.57
C LEU A 508 8.81 -20.69 -9.02
#